data_89c795cc9ec99ecc6050b1d14b5d0277
#
_entry.id   89c795cc9ec99ecc6050b1d14b5d0277
#
_cell.length_a   1.000
_cell.length_b   1.000
_cell.length_c   1.000
_cell.angle_alpha   90.00
_cell.angle_beta   90.00
_cell.angle_gamma   90.00
#
_symmetry.space_group_name_H-M   'P 1'
#
loop_
_entity.id
_entity.type
_entity.pdbx_description
1 polymer ?
#
loop_
_entity_poly.entity_id
_entity_poly.type
_entity_poly.pdbx_seq_one_letter_code
_entity_poly.pdbx_strand_id
1 'polypeptide(L)'
;MKFTERMKKVVKFFASTELAVALFLVISLVAIPGTFSENRTFYSSPLFRSLLGLFGINLILCTQRRFATISKSVLVLHGGVIVTLVGCILASFGSVATVNMYEGTTVDHVYRWDKETDVPLGVEMALKKIHWEFFPMPVKIGVLRGQHKEKLFELKTGQGFDFKGYHVAVGPVEYKSENLKLSIFEKGTLIGSFNTSSGPSDLPANFPYSFKLVAFKTPRLKRQWVDLKLTDPSGVVTEGTAEVNGPFKWRGLYFFNTQVERDRDGIPYAGIQIVRDPGRWLVFSGMAIVAIGAFMSTFRRWYGFR
;
A
#
# COMPACT_ATOMS: atom_id res chain seq x y z
N MET A 1 1.85 -58.55 -3.37
CA MET A 1 1.09 -58.49 -2.12
C MET A 1 1.75 -57.62 -1.03
N LYS A 2 3.02 -57.81 -0.70
CA LYS A 2 3.74 -57.00 0.33
C LYS A 2 3.88 -55.49 0.02
N PHE A 3 4.04 -55.10 -1.24
CA PHE A 3 4.12 -53.70 -1.68
C PHE A 3 2.83 -52.88 -1.43
N THR A 4 1.69 -53.51 -1.71
CA THR A 4 0.35 -52.91 -1.52
C THR A 4 0.06 -52.66 -0.02
N GLU A 5 0.48 -53.54 0.87
CA GLU A 5 0.33 -53.39 2.31
C GLU A 5 1.22 -52.28 2.89
N ARG A 6 2.47 -52.15 2.41
CA ARG A 6 3.33 -51.02 2.78
C ARG A 6 2.74 -49.67 2.34
N MET A 7 2.26 -49.60 1.09
CA MET A 7 1.62 -48.41 0.58
C MET A 7 0.40 -47.99 1.42
N LYS A 8 -0.45 -48.93 1.80
CA LYS A 8 -1.61 -48.64 2.68
C LYS A 8 -1.21 -48.09 4.05
N LYS A 9 -0.11 -48.62 4.65
CA LYS A 9 0.43 -48.11 5.92
C LYS A 9 0.94 -46.67 5.78
N VAL A 10 1.69 -46.39 4.71
CA VAL A 10 2.21 -45.05 4.41
C VAL A 10 1.07 -44.05 4.23
N VAL A 11 0.07 -44.37 3.37
CA VAL A 11 -1.10 -43.50 3.19
C VAL A 11 -1.86 -43.30 4.49
N LYS A 12 -2.00 -44.32 5.31
CA LYS A 12 -2.66 -44.21 6.63
C LYS A 12 -1.92 -43.26 7.55
N PHE A 13 -0.58 -43.29 7.57
CA PHE A 13 0.23 -42.35 8.35
C PHE A 13 0.06 -40.92 7.87
N PHE A 14 0.19 -40.67 6.54
CA PHE A 14 0.01 -39.35 5.97
C PHE A 14 -1.43 -38.83 6.03
N ALA A 15 -2.42 -39.69 6.22
CA ALA A 15 -3.83 -39.34 6.44
C ALA A 15 -4.23 -39.36 7.93
N SER A 16 -3.29 -39.08 8.83
CA SER A 16 -3.55 -39.08 10.27
C SER A 16 -3.75 -37.67 10.81
N THR A 17 -4.63 -37.52 11.77
CA THR A 17 -4.88 -36.26 12.50
C THR A 17 -3.72 -35.90 13.41
N GLU A 18 -3.03 -36.88 13.95
CA GLU A 18 -1.85 -36.70 14.78
C GLU A 18 -0.72 -35.99 13.99
N LEU A 19 -0.50 -36.44 12.74
CA LEU A 19 0.44 -35.79 11.85
C LEU A 19 0.01 -34.36 11.48
N ALA A 20 -1.31 -34.15 11.27
CA ALA A 20 -1.84 -32.79 11.01
C ALA A 20 -1.52 -31.82 12.14
N VAL A 21 -1.77 -32.23 13.39
CA VAL A 21 -1.52 -31.42 14.57
C VAL A 21 -0.01 -31.19 14.74
N ALA A 22 0.81 -32.22 14.59
CA ALA A 22 2.27 -32.12 14.68
C ALA A 22 2.83 -31.14 13.62
N LEU A 23 2.40 -31.25 12.36
CA LEU A 23 2.82 -30.36 11.29
C LEU A 23 2.38 -28.91 11.53
N PHE A 24 1.14 -28.71 11.99
CA PHE A 24 0.64 -27.39 12.34
C PHE A 24 1.49 -26.73 13.45
N LEU A 25 1.81 -27.47 14.51
CA LEU A 25 2.68 -26.98 15.58
C LEU A 25 4.09 -26.68 15.10
N VAL A 26 4.70 -27.57 14.29
CA VAL A 26 6.02 -27.36 13.72
C VAL A 26 6.04 -26.13 12.82
N ILE A 27 5.06 -25.98 11.92
CA ILE A 27 4.97 -24.80 11.04
C ILE A 27 4.82 -23.53 11.88
N SER A 28 3.98 -23.53 12.92
CA SER A 28 3.79 -22.38 13.80
C SER A 28 5.08 -22.00 14.52
N LEU A 29 5.80 -22.97 15.09
CA LEU A 29 7.07 -22.74 15.77
C LEU A 29 8.15 -22.22 14.81
N VAL A 30 8.24 -22.83 13.63
CA VAL A 30 9.22 -22.48 12.59
C VAL A 30 8.89 -21.10 11.99
N ALA A 31 7.63 -20.67 11.96
CA ALA A 31 7.25 -19.34 11.47
C ALA A 31 7.65 -18.20 12.42
N ILE A 32 7.77 -18.44 13.73
CA ILE A 32 8.11 -17.40 14.71
C ILE A 32 9.44 -16.70 14.40
N PRO A 33 10.58 -17.38 14.18
CA PRO A 33 11.84 -16.72 13.83
C PRO A 33 11.75 -15.92 12.52
N GLY A 34 10.98 -16.40 11.54
CA GLY A 34 10.77 -15.69 10.28
C GLY A 34 10.06 -14.34 10.43
N THR A 35 9.26 -14.16 11.51
CA THR A 35 8.58 -12.90 11.80
C THR A 35 9.56 -11.80 12.25
N PHE A 36 10.68 -12.19 12.87
CA PHE A 36 11.72 -11.29 13.36
C PHE A 36 12.87 -11.10 12.37
N SER A 37 12.89 -11.86 11.27
CA SER A 37 13.92 -11.76 10.24
C SER A 37 13.61 -10.58 9.31
N GLU A 38 14.56 -9.66 9.17
CA GLU A 38 14.44 -8.49 8.28
C GLU A 38 14.25 -8.90 6.81
N ASN A 39 14.92 -9.96 6.38
CA ASN A 39 14.99 -10.35 4.98
C ASN A 39 13.83 -11.20 4.47
N ARG A 40 12.88 -11.60 5.32
CA ARG A 40 11.72 -12.46 4.94
C ARG A 40 12.03 -13.68 4.06
N THR A 41 13.31 -13.94 3.76
CA THR A 41 13.80 -15.07 2.93
C THR A 41 13.45 -16.41 3.55
N PHE A 42 13.26 -16.43 4.86
CA PHE A 42 12.87 -17.60 5.62
C PHE A 42 11.60 -18.27 5.09
N TYR A 43 10.55 -17.48 4.79
CA TYR A 43 9.29 -18.00 4.25
C TYR A 43 9.40 -18.50 2.80
N SER A 44 10.43 -18.07 2.09
CA SER A 44 10.76 -18.54 0.74
C SER A 44 11.69 -19.74 0.74
N SER A 45 12.12 -20.22 1.92
CA SER A 45 13.05 -21.36 2.03
C SER A 45 12.42 -22.66 1.53
N PRO A 46 13.21 -23.57 0.93
CA PRO A 46 12.73 -24.90 0.52
C PRO A 46 12.14 -25.70 1.69
N LEU A 47 12.72 -25.55 2.91
CA LEU A 47 12.23 -26.20 4.11
C LEU A 47 10.80 -25.77 4.45
N PHE A 48 10.56 -24.45 4.51
CA PHE A 48 9.24 -23.93 4.84
C PHE A 48 8.18 -24.30 3.80
N ARG A 49 8.53 -24.22 2.51
CA ARG A 49 7.69 -24.68 1.40
C ARG A 49 7.35 -26.18 1.52
N SER A 50 8.32 -27.00 1.85
CA SER A 50 8.13 -28.44 2.03
C SER A 50 7.19 -28.75 3.19
N LEU A 51 7.30 -28.04 4.31
CA LEU A 51 6.39 -28.18 5.45
C LEU A 51 4.95 -27.81 5.08
N LEU A 52 4.77 -26.68 4.38
CA LEU A 52 3.44 -26.27 3.88
C LEU A 52 2.86 -27.30 2.90
N GLY A 53 3.68 -27.79 1.96
CA GLY A 53 3.27 -28.81 1.00
C GLY A 53 2.86 -30.12 1.68
N LEU A 54 3.67 -30.57 2.66
CA LEU A 54 3.39 -31.78 3.44
C LEU A 54 2.08 -31.63 4.25
N PHE A 55 1.86 -30.49 4.86
CA PHE A 55 0.62 -30.19 5.57
C PHE A 55 -0.59 -30.17 4.61
N GLY A 56 -0.45 -29.58 3.43
CA GLY A 56 -1.48 -29.60 2.38
C GLY A 56 -1.82 -31.02 1.93
N ILE A 57 -0.82 -31.86 1.66
CA ILE A 57 -1.00 -33.26 1.29
C ILE A 57 -1.71 -34.02 2.42
N ASN A 58 -1.25 -33.86 3.66
CA ASN A 58 -1.90 -34.49 4.83
C ASN A 58 -3.39 -34.10 4.90
N LEU A 59 -3.71 -32.79 4.77
CA LEU A 59 -5.08 -32.29 4.84
C LEU A 59 -5.96 -32.86 3.71
N ILE A 60 -5.43 -32.97 2.49
CA ILE A 60 -6.14 -33.59 1.36
C ILE A 60 -6.44 -35.05 1.66
N LEU A 61 -5.43 -35.83 2.08
CA LEU A 61 -5.60 -37.25 2.36
C LEU A 61 -6.53 -37.51 3.56
N CYS A 62 -6.47 -36.70 4.63
CA CYS A 62 -7.41 -36.74 5.74
C CYS A 62 -8.84 -36.46 5.31
N THR A 63 -9.03 -35.44 4.45
CA THR A 63 -10.34 -35.04 3.94
C THR A 63 -10.93 -36.12 3.05
N GLN A 64 -10.15 -36.68 2.11
CA GLN A 64 -10.59 -37.78 1.26
C GLN A 64 -11.00 -39.00 2.06
N ARG A 65 -10.20 -39.41 3.05
CA ARG A 65 -10.49 -40.57 3.87
C ARG A 65 -11.77 -40.44 4.67
N ARG A 66 -12.14 -39.23 5.08
CA ARG A 66 -13.31 -38.94 5.92
C ARG A 66 -14.43 -38.26 5.14
N PHE A 67 -14.33 -38.19 3.82
CA PHE A 67 -15.26 -37.44 2.97
C PHE A 67 -16.75 -37.76 3.23
N ALA A 68 -17.06 -39.03 3.42
CA ALA A 68 -18.44 -39.47 3.67
C ALA A 68 -18.96 -39.18 5.09
N THR A 69 -18.05 -38.85 6.04
CA THR A 69 -18.40 -38.69 7.46
C THR A 69 -18.32 -37.26 7.95
N ILE A 70 -17.56 -36.42 7.26
CA ILE A 70 -17.42 -34.99 7.63
C ILE A 70 -18.60 -34.17 7.14
N SER A 71 -18.97 -33.13 7.89
CA SER A 71 -20.02 -32.22 7.51
C SER A 71 -19.63 -31.36 6.31
N LYS A 72 -20.62 -30.90 5.53
CA LYS A 72 -20.40 -29.99 4.39
C LYS A 72 -19.64 -28.72 4.77
N SER A 73 -19.92 -28.13 5.96
CA SER A 73 -19.22 -26.95 6.47
C SER A 73 -17.74 -27.21 6.72
N VAL A 74 -17.39 -28.38 7.28
CA VAL A 74 -16.00 -28.78 7.49
C VAL A 74 -15.30 -29.06 6.17
N LEU A 75 -16.01 -29.63 5.18
CA LEU A 75 -15.47 -29.83 3.84
C LEU A 75 -15.12 -28.49 3.16
N VAL A 76 -15.99 -27.48 3.28
CA VAL A 76 -15.73 -26.12 2.77
C VAL A 76 -14.53 -25.50 3.50
N LEU A 77 -14.44 -25.63 4.83
CA LEU A 77 -13.28 -25.16 5.60
C LEU A 77 -11.96 -25.78 5.12
N HIS A 78 -11.92 -27.11 4.97
CA HIS A 78 -10.72 -27.81 4.49
C HIS A 78 -10.37 -27.37 3.06
N GLY A 79 -11.36 -27.25 2.18
CA GLY A 79 -11.16 -26.74 0.82
C GLY A 79 -10.55 -25.34 0.80
N GLY A 80 -11.06 -24.44 1.63
CA GLY A 80 -10.51 -23.08 1.79
C GLY A 80 -9.07 -23.07 2.30
N VAL A 81 -8.76 -23.89 3.30
CA VAL A 81 -7.38 -24.04 3.81
C VAL A 81 -6.44 -24.56 2.73
N ILE A 82 -6.86 -25.59 1.96
CA ILE A 82 -6.04 -26.14 0.87
C ILE A 82 -5.75 -25.07 -0.19
N VAL A 83 -6.77 -24.31 -0.62
CA VAL A 83 -6.60 -23.21 -1.58
C VAL A 83 -5.66 -22.16 -1.03
N THR A 84 -5.79 -21.79 0.26
CA THR A 84 -4.88 -20.83 0.92
C THR A 84 -3.44 -21.34 0.92
N LEU A 85 -3.21 -22.61 1.30
CA LEU A 85 -1.87 -23.22 1.31
C LEU A 85 -1.22 -23.23 -0.07
N VAL A 86 -1.98 -23.58 -1.12
CA VAL A 86 -1.51 -23.51 -2.51
C VAL A 86 -1.13 -22.07 -2.86
N GLY A 87 -1.98 -21.11 -2.49
CA GLY A 87 -1.70 -19.68 -2.67
C GLY A 87 -0.43 -19.23 -1.94
N CYS A 88 -0.22 -19.66 -0.69
CA CYS A 88 1.01 -19.36 0.08
C CYS A 88 2.28 -19.93 -0.58
N ILE A 89 2.20 -21.17 -1.07
CA ILE A 89 3.31 -21.79 -1.79
C ILE A 89 3.63 -20.99 -3.07
N LEU A 90 2.62 -20.59 -3.84
CA LEU A 90 2.83 -19.77 -5.03
C LEU A 90 3.34 -18.38 -4.69
N ALA A 91 2.83 -17.73 -3.63
CA ALA A 91 3.30 -16.43 -3.15
C ALA A 91 4.78 -16.47 -2.76
N SER A 92 5.28 -17.61 -2.26
CA SER A 92 6.70 -17.78 -1.91
C SER A 92 7.66 -17.74 -3.12
N PHE A 93 7.16 -17.80 -4.36
CA PHE A 93 7.91 -17.56 -5.59
C PHE A 93 7.80 -16.10 -6.07
N GLY A 94 7.11 -15.26 -5.29
CA GLY A 94 7.05 -13.82 -5.50
C GLY A 94 8.38 -13.13 -5.22
N SER A 95 8.37 -11.82 -5.40
CA SER A 95 9.54 -10.98 -5.12
C SER A 95 9.12 -9.58 -4.72
N VAL A 96 9.99 -8.94 -3.93
CA VAL A 96 9.85 -7.54 -3.53
C VAL A 96 11.14 -6.82 -3.93
N ALA A 97 10.97 -5.73 -4.64
CA ALA A 97 12.06 -4.83 -5.01
C ALA A 97 11.71 -3.39 -4.61
N THR A 98 12.72 -2.56 -4.45
CA THR A 98 12.54 -1.14 -4.12
C THR A 98 13.48 -0.27 -4.94
N VAL A 99 13.07 0.96 -5.18
CA VAL A 99 13.91 1.99 -5.78
C VAL A 99 13.45 3.37 -5.30
N ASN A 100 14.41 4.27 -5.08
CA ASN A 100 14.12 5.67 -4.82
C ASN A 100 14.27 6.47 -6.13
N MET A 101 13.28 7.30 -6.44
CA MET A 101 13.25 8.05 -7.69
C MET A 101 12.94 9.52 -7.44
N TYR A 102 13.58 10.39 -8.21
CA TYR A 102 13.25 11.81 -8.30
C TYR A 102 12.27 12.08 -9.45
N GLU A 103 11.55 13.18 -9.40
CA GLU A 103 10.71 13.60 -10.54
C GLU A 103 11.55 13.74 -11.83
N GLY A 104 11.03 13.24 -12.92
CA GLY A 104 11.68 13.27 -14.23
C GLY A 104 12.76 12.22 -14.45
N THR A 105 13.08 11.39 -13.45
CA THR A 105 14.08 10.31 -13.62
C THR A 105 13.44 9.04 -14.16
N THR A 106 14.27 8.24 -14.86
CA THR A 106 13.90 6.94 -15.41
C THR A 106 14.88 5.88 -14.92
N VAL A 107 14.38 4.71 -14.54
CA VAL A 107 15.16 3.56 -14.10
C VAL A 107 14.70 2.30 -14.81
N ASP A 108 15.61 1.38 -15.03
CA ASP A 108 15.40 0.05 -15.59
C ASP A 108 15.90 -1.08 -14.67
N HIS A 109 16.56 -0.69 -13.55
CA HIS A 109 17.07 -1.58 -12.50
C HIS A 109 16.45 -1.21 -11.16
N VAL A 110 16.26 -2.24 -10.31
CA VAL A 110 15.65 -2.10 -8.98
C VAL A 110 16.34 -3.02 -7.99
N TYR A 111 16.49 -2.59 -6.73
CA TYR A 111 17.09 -3.40 -5.69
C TYR A 111 16.14 -4.50 -5.21
N ARG A 112 16.57 -5.77 -5.37
CA ARG A 112 15.81 -6.94 -4.91
C ARG A 112 16.30 -7.42 -3.55
N TRP A 113 15.39 -7.39 -2.58
CA TRP A 113 15.70 -7.76 -1.20
C TRP A 113 16.08 -9.23 -1.00
N ASP A 114 15.50 -10.13 -1.79
CA ASP A 114 15.79 -11.56 -1.72
C ASP A 114 17.14 -11.96 -2.34
N LYS A 115 17.72 -11.08 -3.15
CA LYS A 115 19.02 -11.29 -3.81
C LYS A 115 20.09 -10.32 -3.32
N GLU A 116 19.70 -9.31 -2.55
CA GLU A 116 20.57 -8.24 -2.03
C GLU A 116 21.41 -7.56 -3.14
N THR A 117 20.80 -7.38 -4.32
CA THR A 117 21.46 -6.80 -5.49
C THR A 117 20.45 -6.09 -6.40
N ASP A 118 20.97 -5.19 -7.23
CA ASP A 118 20.19 -4.58 -8.30
C ASP A 118 19.97 -5.60 -9.42
N VAL A 119 18.72 -5.64 -9.89
CA VAL A 119 18.31 -6.50 -11.01
C VAL A 119 17.52 -5.71 -12.04
N PRO A 120 17.59 -6.11 -13.33
CA PRO A 120 16.76 -5.47 -14.34
C PRO A 120 15.28 -5.68 -14.04
N LEU A 121 14.49 -4.60 -14.14
CA LEU A 121 13.05 -4.61 -13.96
C LEU A 121 12.32 -5.24 -15.16
N GLY A 122 12.95 -5.24 -16.32
CA GLY A 122 12.34 -5.69 -17.57
C GLY A 122 11.39 -4.68 -18.23
N VAL A 123 11.35 -3.46 -17.71
CA VAL A 123 10.60 -2.32 -18.20
C VAL A 123 11.30 -1.05 -17.75
N GLU A 124 11.31 -0.01 -18.56
CA GLU A 124 11.73 1.32 -18.12
C GLU A 124 10.61 1.96 -17.32
N MET A 125 10.93 2.45 -16.14
CA MET A 125 10.00 3.15 -15.25
C MET A 125 10.45 4.60 -15.06
N ALA A 126 9.61 5.54 -15.48
CA ALA A 126 9.82 6.97 -15.26
C ALA A 126 8.85 7.48 -14.18
N LEU A 127 9.35 8.24 -13.22
CA LEU A 127 8.54 8.98 -12.26
C LEU A 127 8.25 10.36 -12.83
N LYS A 128 7.00 10.62 -13.20
CA LYS A 128 6.58 11.89 -13.83
C LYS A 128 6.38 12.98 -12.79
N LYS A 129 5.62 12.69 -11.75
CA LYS A 129 5.25 13.68 -10.75
C LYS A 129 4.94 13.06 -9.40
N ILE A 130 5.29 13.79 -8.34
CA ILE A 130 4.97 13.48 -6.95
C ILE A 130 3.85 14.42 -6.50
N HIS A 131 2.82 13.87 -5.86
CA HIS A 131 1.67 14.62 -5.40
C HIS A 131 1.45 14.44 -3.90
N TRP A 132 1.04 15.51 -3.24
CA TRP A 132 0.64 15.54 -1.84
C TRP A 132 -0.70 16.23 -1.68
N GLU A 133 -1.53 15.70 -0.83
CA GLU A 133 -2.75 16.34 -0.38
C GLU A 133 -2.73 16.40 1.15
N PHE A 134 -3.04 17.56 1.71
CA PHE A 134 -3.10 17.77 3.15
C PHE A 134 -4.53 17.99 3.60
N PHE A 135 -4.82 17.61 4.84
CA PHE A 135 -6.09 18.01 5.45
C PHE A 135 -6.16 19.53 5.62
N PRO A 136 -7.33 20.15 5.42
CA PRO A 136 -7.52 21.56 5.72
C PRO A 136 -7.11 21.89 7.16
N MET A 137 -6.22 22.84 7.34
CA MET A 137 -5.70 23.20 8.65
C MET A 137 -6.10 24.62 9.05
N PRO A 138 -6.29 24.91 10.34
CA PRO A 138 -6.54 26.24 10.84
C PRO A 138 -5.33 27.14 10.63
N VAL A 139 -5.56 28.32 10.08
CA VAL A 139 -4.57 29.37 9.85
C VAL A 139 -5.09 30.73 10.35
N LYS A 140 -4.18 31.59 10.79
CA LYS A 140 -4.48 32.99 11.17
C LYS A 140 -3.74 33.90 10.20
N ILE A 141 -4.49 34.67 9.43
CA ILE A 141 -3.96 35.60 8.44
C ILE A 141 -4.23 37.02 8.89
N GLY A 142 -3.15 37.78 9.10
CA GLY A 142 -3.21 39.20 9.37
C GLY A 142 -3.22 39.99 8.07
N VAL A 143 -4.16 40.93 7.94
CA VAL A 143 -4.18 41.93 6.85
C VAL A 143 -3.55 43.22 7.41
N LEU A 144 -2.58 43.77 6.68
CA LEU A 144 -1.85 44.98 7.04
C LEU A 144 -2.01 46.03 5.93
N ARG A 145 -1.99 47.28 6.34
CA ARG A 145 -1.87 48.46 5.46
C ARG A 145 -0.60 49.19 5.85
N GLY A 146 0.45 49.08 5.03
CA GLY A 146 1.78 49.46 5.45
C GLY A 146 2.23 48.64 6.68
N GLN A 147 2.52 49.32 7.81
CA GLN A 147 2.88 48.65 9.06
C GLN A 147 1.68 48.49 10.04
N HIS A 148 0.51 49.05 9.72
CA HIS A 148 -0.66 48.98 10.59
C HIS A 148 -1.46 47.72 10.36
N LYS A 149 -1.81 47.00 11.46
CA LYS A 149 -2.68 45.86 11.43
C LYS A 149 -4.14 46.33 11.24
N GLU A 150 -4.76 45.91 10.15
CA GLU A 150 -6.18 46.21 9.87
C GLU A 150 -7.12 45.17 10.49
N LYS A 151 -6.86 43.88 10.20
CA LYS A 151 -7.71 42.77 10.67
C LYS A 151 -6.96 41.45 10.75
N LEU A 152 -7.44 40.56 11.62
CA LEU A 152 -7.01 39.17 11.71
C LEU A 152 -8.16 38.26 11.33
N PHE A 153 -7.90 37.32 10.44
CA PHE A 153 -8.84 36.29 10.02
C PHE A 153 -8.38 34.92 10.50
N GLU A 154 -9.30 34.15 11.09
CA GLU A 154 -9.12 32.76 11.47
C GLU A 154 -9.97 31.91 10.57
N LEU A 155 -9.35 31.02 9.79
CA LEU A 155 -10.03 30.18 8.81
C LEU A 155 -9.21 28.89 8.55
N LYS A 156 -9.74 28.04 7.70
CA LYS A 156 -9.00 26.84 7.26
C LYS A 156 -8.44 27.04 5.86
N THR A 157 -7.32 26.40 5.55
CA THR A 157 -6.80 26.32 4.17
C THR A 157 -7.88 25.79 3.22
N GLY A 158 -7.93 26.32 2.00
CA GLY A 158 -9.00 26.04 1.04
C GLY A 158 -10.28 26.90 1.23
N GLN A 159 -10.35 27.71 2.29
CA GLN A 159 -11.42 28.71 2.49
C GLN A 159 -10.94 30.08 2.02
N GLY A 160 -11.87 31.01 1.90
CA GLY A 160 -11.60 32.43 1.62
C GLY A 160 -12.25 33.35 2.63
N PHE A 161 -11.89 34.62 2.58
CA PHE A 161 -12.50 35.70 3.36
C PHE A 161 -12.64 36.95 2.52
N ASP A 162 -13.65 37.78 2.87
CA ASP A 162 -13.88 39.05 2.21
C ASP A 162 -13.36 40.20 3.07
N PHE A 163 -12.67 41.14 2.43
CA PHE A 163 -12.10 42.30 3.07
C PHE A 163 -12.09 43.52 2.14
N LYS A 164 -12.84 44.56 2.49
CA LYS A 164 -12.91 45.89 1.79
C LYS A 164 -13.06 45.77 0.26
N GLY A 165 -13.95 44.87 -0.20
CA GLY A 165 -14.25 44.68 -1.64
C GLY A 165 -13.38 43.65 -2.35
N TYR A 166 -12.41 43.08 -1.66
CA TYR A 166 -11.56 41.99 -2.15
C TYR A 166 -11.99 40.65 -1.54
N HIS A 167 -12.06 39.62 -2.35
CA HIS A 167 -12.15 38.23 -1.89
C HIS A 167 -10.74 37.60 -1.91
N VAL A 168 -10.31 37.07 -0.77
CA VAL A 168 -8.99 36.43 -0.62
C VAL A 168 -9.18 34.95 -0.40
N ALA A 169 -8.81 34.14 -1.40
CA ALA A 169 -8.83 32.68 -1.29
C ALA A 169 -7.49 32.16 -0.77
N VAL A 170 -7.55 31.31 0.24
CA VAL A 170 -6.37 30.69 0.87
C VAL A 170 -6.11 29.35 0.22
N GLY A 171 -4.97 29.23 -0.43
CA GLY A 171 -4.53 27.99 -1.08
C GLY A 171 -4.19 26.85 -0.10
N PRO A 172 -3.92 25.67 -0.60
CA PRO A 172 -3.39 24.56 0.20
C PRO A 172 -1.99 24.88 0.73
N VAL A 173 -1.58 24.18 1.79
CA VAL A 173 -0.21 24.23 2.29
C VAL A 173 0.70 23.42 1.40
N GLU A 174 1.88 23.93 1.13
CA GLU A 174 2.94 23.17 0.45
C GLU A 174 3.66 22.23 1.42
N TYR A 175 4.15 21.10 0.91
CA TYR A 175 4.84 20.10 1.71
C TYR A 175 6.10 20.67 2.39
N LYS A 176 6.16 20.54 3.73
CA LYS A 176 7.25 21.09 4.57
C LYS A 176 7.56 22.58 4.36
N SER A 177 6.61 23.35 3.84
CA SER A 177 6.74 24.79 3.68
C SER A 177 5.74 25.50 4.61
N GLU A 178 6.19 26.58 5.23
CA GLU A 178 5.33 27.49 5.99
C GLU A 178 4.62 28.49 5.07
N ASN A 179 4.69 28.24 3.76
CA ASN A 179 4.20 29.15 2.76
C ASN A 179 2.73 28.88 2.41
N LEU A 180 1.94 29.93 2.38
CA LEU A 180 0.58 29.91 1.89
C LEU A 180 0.46 30.84 0.69
N LYS A 181 -0.05 30.30 -0.42
CA LYS A 181 -0.45 31.09 -1.56
C LYS A 181 -1.85 31.66 -1.34
N LEU A 182 -1.97 32.96 -1.37
CA LEU A 182 -3.24 33.68 -1.33
C LEU A 182 -3.58 34.19 -2.72
N SER A 183 -4.78 33.90 -3.21
CA SER A 183 -5.28 34.45 -4.48
C SER A 183 -6.28 35.55 -4.18
N ILE A 184 -6.08 36.74 -4.73
CA ILE A 184 -6.89 37.93 -4.45
C ILE A 184 -7.76 38.25 -5.67
N PHE A 185 -9.04 38.37 -5.40
CA PHE A 185 -10.04 38.68 -6.41
C PHE A 185 -10.72 40.02 -6.10
N GLU A 186 -10.97 40.83 -7.11
CA GLU A 186 -11.80 42.02 -7.05
C GLU A 186 -13.01 41.84 -7.98
N LYS A 187 -14.22 41.93 -7.46
CA LYS A 187 -15.48 41.72 -8.21
C LYS A 187 -15.52 40.41 -9.01
N GLY A 188 -14.90 39.34 -8.47
CA GLY A 188 -14.80 38.03 -9.10
C GLY A 188 -13.64 37.84 -10.10
N THR A 189 -12.88 38.91 -10.41
CA THR A 189 -11.70 38.82 -11.28
C THR A 189 -10.44 38.66 -10.44
N LEU A 190 -9.58 37.69 -10.81
CA LEU A 190 -8.27 37.49 -10.17
C LEU A 190 -7.36 38.68 -10.50
N ILE A 191 -6.91 39.40 -9.47
CA ILE A 191 -6.00 40.54 -9.60
C ILE A 191 -4.55 40.17 -9.34
N GLY A 192 -4.29 39.06 -8.67
CA GLY A 192 -2.94 38.54 -8.44
C GLY A 192 -2.88 37.51 -7.32
N SER A 193 -1.67 37.05 -7.05
CA SER A 193 -1.39 36.13 -5.96
C SER A 193 -0.28 36.67 -5.04
N PHE A 194 -0.31 36.26 -3.78
CA PHE A 194 0.64 36.64 -2.74
C PHE A 194 1.08 35.42 -1.97
N ASN A 195 2.37 35.32 -1.72
CA ASN A 195 2.96 34.27 -0.87
C ASN A 195 3.27 34.85 0.53
N THR A 196 2.87 34.14 1.58
CA THR A 196 2.99 34.65 2.96
C THR A 196 4.41 34.58 3.52
N SER A 197 5.30 33.78 2.93
CA SER A 197 6.75 33.79 3.21
C SER A 197 7.47 34.24 1.94
N SER A 198 8.36 35.18 2.02
CA SER A 198 9.18 35.78 0.99
C SER A 198 9.18 35.04 -0.40
N GLY A 199 8.34 35.49 -1.31
CA GLY A 199 8.26 35.03 -2.69
C GLY A 199 7.75 36.14 -3.59
N PRO A 200 7.83 36.01 -4.92
CA PRO A 200 7.30 37.01 -5.82
C PRO A 200 5.78 37.18 -5.59
N SER A 201 5.36 38.42 -5.49
CA SER A 201 3.95 38.80 -5.47
C SER A 201 3.59 39.26 -6.89
N ASP A 202 2.54 38.66 -7.47
CA ASP A 202 1.99 39.10 -8.75
C ASP A 202 0.92 40.18 -8.60
N LEU A 203 0.83 40.77 -7.39
CA LEU A 203 -0.11 41.87 -7.14
C LEU A 203 0.36 43.18 -7.77
N PRO A 204 -0.56 44.04 -8.22
CA PRO A 204 -0.22 45.39 -8.71
C PRO A 204 0.59 46.17 -7.68
N ALA A 205 1.55 46.96 -8.14
CA ALA A 205 2.44 47.75 -7.27
C ALA A 205 1.67 48.76 -6.37
N ASN A 206 0.48 49.17 -6.76
CA ASN A 206 -0.40 50.06 -6.02
C ASN A 206 -1.41 49.35 -5.12
N PHE A 207 -1.32 48.02 -4.99
CA PHE A 207 -2.22 47.27 -4.10
C PHE A 207 -1.97 47.66 -2.63
N PRO A 208 -3.00 48.12 -1.90
CA PRO A 208 -2.81 48.83 -0.64
C PRO A 208 -2.58 47.93 0.58
N TYR A 209 -2.72 46.60 0.44
CA TYR A 209 -2.66 45.67 1.55
C TYR A 209 -1.56 44.63 1.38
N SER A 210 -1.00 44.19 2.50
CA SER A 210 -0.13 43.02 2.60
C SER A 210 -0.72 41.97 3.55
N PHE A 211 -0.30 40.73 3.40
CA PHE A 211 -0.82 39.62 4.19
C PHE A 211 0.32 38.94 4.92
N LYS A 212 0.08 38.55 6.18
CA LYS A 212 1.03 37.84 7.00
C LYS A 212 0.39 36.62 7.61
N LEU A 213 1.05 35.47 7.46
CA LEU A 213 0.68 34.28 8.23
C LEU A 213 1.14 34.47 9.68
N VAL A 214 0.18 34.58 10.60
CA VAL A 214 0.43 34.89 12.01
C VAL A 214 0.59 33.62 12.83
N ALA A 215 -0.23 32.60 12.54
CA ALA A 215 -0.17 31.31 13.17
C ALA A 215 -0.77 30.22 12.27
N PHE A 216 -0.23 29.03 12.37
CA PHE A 216 -0.71 27.85 11.68
C PHE A 216 -0.42 26.60 12.52
N LYS A 217 -1.16 25.51 12.27
CA LYS A 217 -0.85 24.18 12.82
C LYS A 217 -0.01 23.40 11.82
N THR A 218 0.74 22.42 12.31
CA THR A 218 1.49 21.50 11.44
C THR A 218 0.56 20.81 10.45
N PRO A 219 0.84 20.86 9.14
CA PRO A 219 0.06 20.18 8.12
C PRO A 219 -0.01 18.68 8.38
N ARG A 220 -1.19 18.10 8.32
CA ARG A 220 -1.39 16.65 8.38
C ARG A 220 -1.58 16.13 6.97
N LEU A 221 -0.69 15.22 6.55
CA LEU A 221 -0.78 14.55 5.26
C LEU A 221 -2.10 13.75 5.20
N LYS A 222 -2.87 13.94 4.14
CA LYS A 222 -4.11 13.21 3.85
C LYS A 222 -3.85 12.09 2.85
N ARG A 223 -3.10 12.38 1.78
CA ARG A 223 -2.83 11.47 0.69
C ARG A 223 -1.51 11.83 0.02
N GLN A 224 -0.78 10.82 -0.44
CA GLN A 224 0.37 10.99 -1.32
C GLN A 224 0.34 9.95 -2.42
N TRP A 225 0.67 10.35 -3.64
CA TRP A 225 0.74 9.45 -4.79
C TRP A 225 1.76 9.95 -5.80
N VAL A 226 2.13 9.08 -6.71
CA VAL A 226 3.05 9.39 -7.79
C VAL A 226 2.47 8.97 -9.13
N ASP A 227 2.77 9.72 -10.17
CA ASP A 227 2.46 9.36 -11.54
C ASP A 227 3.66 8.64 -12.16
N LEU A 228 3.44 7.39 -12.57
CA LEU A 228 4.43 6.54 -13.19
C LEU A 228 4.12 6.34 -14.68
N LYS A 229 5.18 6.30 -15.47
CA LYS A 229 5.15 5.90 -16.86
C LYS A 229 6.04 4.68 -17.04
N LEU A 230 5.48 3.60 -17.57
CA LEU A 230 6.21 2.38 -17.89
C LEU A 230 6.34 2.27 -19.40
N THR A 231 7.56 1.97 -19.89
CA THR A 231 7.82 1.72 -21.31
C THR A 231 8.41 0.32 -21.44
N ASP A 232 7.70 -0.59 -22.08
CA ASP A 232 8.19 -1.95 -22.26
C ASP A 232 9.23 -2.02 -23.41
N PRO A 233 9.99 -3.13 -23.52
CA PRO A 233 11.00 -3.28 -24.58
C PRO A 233 10.45 -3.20 -26.00
N SER A 234 9.16 -3.34 -26.21
CA SER A 234 8.49 -3.16 -27.52
C SER A 234 8.09 -1.70 -27.78
N GLY A 235 8.37 -0.79 -26.85
CA GLY A 235 8.01 0.62 -26.94
C GLY A 235 6.58 0.95 -26.54
N VAL A 236 5.81 -0.02 -26.02
CA VAL A 236 4.45 0.24 -25.52
C VAL A 236 4.52 0.99 -24.21
N VAL A 237 3.84 2.13 -24.15
CA VAL A 237 3.78 3.00 -22.99
C VAL A 237 2.48 2.75 -22.20
N THR A 238 2.61 2.61 -20.89
CA THR A 238 1.48 2.53 -19.97
C THR A 238 1.70 3.53 -18.84
N GLU A 239 0.71 4.35 -18.53
CA GLU A 239 0.76 5.33 -17.45
C GLU A 239 -0.25 5.00 -16.36
N GLY A 240 0.08 5.37 -15.13
CA GLY A 240 -0.81 5.17 -14.00
C GLY A 240 -0.29 5.80 -12.72
N THR A 241 -1.11 5.78 -11.69
CA THR A 241 -0.79 6.34 -10.38
C THR A 241 -0.51 5.24 -9.38
N ALA A 242 0.50 5.42 -8.52
CA ALA A 242 0.84 4.53 -7.44
C ALA A 242 0.70 5.24 -6.09
N GLU A 243 -0.01 4.59 -5.16
CA GLU A 243 -0.23 5.03 -3.78
C GLU A 243 0.18 3.92 -2.80
N VAL A 244 0.18 4.23 -1.50
CA VAL A 244 0.45 3.24 -0.44
C VAL A 244 -0.55 2.08 -0.49
N ASN A 245 -1.85 2.36 -0.61
CA ASN A 245 -2.91 1.35 -0.61
C ASN A 245 -3.58 1.16 -1.98
N GLY A 246 -3.14 1.92 -2.99
CA GLY A 246 -3.65 1.89 -4.35
C GLY A 246 -2.52 1.69 -5.37
N PRO A 247 -1.99 0.45 -5.53
CA PRO A 247 -0.85 0.24 -6.41
C PRO A 247 -1.24 0.38 -7.87
N PHE A 248 -0.34 0.95 -8.66
CA PHE A 248 -0.38 0.82 -10.11
C PHE A 248 -0.05 -0.62 -10.48
N LYS A 249 -0.85 -1.22 -11.37
CA LYS A 249 -0.74 -2.64 -11.75
C LYS A 249 -0.34 -2.77 -13.20
N TRP A 250 0.70 -3.57 -13.47
CA TRP A 250 1.14 -3.84 -14.82
C TRP A 250 1.72 -5.27 -14.92
N ARG A 251 1.19 -6.09 -15.80
CA ARG A 251 1.65 -7.47 -16.12
C ARG A 251 2.01 -8.32 -14.88
N GLY A 252 1.20 -8.25 -13.82
CA GLY A 252 1.40 -9.01 -12.57
C GLY A 252 2.40 -8.38 -11.60
N LEU A 253 2.95 -7.22 -11.92
CA LEU A 253 3.68 -6.36 -11.00
C LEU A 253 2.74 -5.32 -10.37
N TYR A 254 3.00 -5.00 -9.11
CA TYR A 254 2.29 -4.00 -8.34
C TYR A 254 3.28 -2.95 -7.87
N PHE A 255 3.10 -1.71 -8.27
CA PHE A 255 3.95 -0.58 -7.92
C PHE A 255 3.26 0.23 -6.83
N PHE A 256 3.88 0.29 -5.65
CA PHE A 256 3.38 1.04 -4.50
C PHE A 256 4.28 2.25 -4.25
N ASN A 257 3.69 3.41 -3.99
CA ASN A 257 4.43 4.51 -3.39
C ASN A 257 4.50 4.26 -1.88
N THR A 258 5.68 3.98 -1.33
CA THR A 258 5.87 3.68 0.09
C THR A 258 6.17 4.90 0.93
N GLN A 259 6.89 5.86 0.37
CA GLN A 259 7.27 7.09 1.04
C GLN A 259 7.52 8.20 0.03
N VAL A 260 7.37 9.44 0.49
CA VAL A 260 7.85 10.61 -0.23
C VAL A 260 8.60 11.46 0.79
N GLU A 261 9.86 11.74 0.51
CA GLU A 261 10.75 12.48 1.38
C GLU A 261 11.52 13.53 0.57
N ARG A 262 12.28 14.36 1.26
CA ARG A 262 13.26 15.27 0.65
C ARG A 262 14.66 14.82 1.02
N ASP A 263 15.57 14.90 0.07
CA ASP A 263 16.98 14.65 0.30
C ASP A 263 17.65 15.83 1.08
N ARG A 264 18.97 15.76 1.20
CA ARG A 264 19.75 16.79 1.92
C ARG A 264 19.68 18.17 1.26
N ASP A 265 19.46 18.21 -0.04
CA ASP A 265 19.35 19.43 -0.86
C ASP A 265 17.90 19.93 -0.93
N GLY A 266 16.97 19.25 -0.28
CA GLY A 266 15.55 19.59 -0.25
C GLY A 266 14.75 19.11 -1.46
N ILE A 267 15.36 18.32 -2.37
CA ILE A 267 14.72 17.78 -3.57
C ILE A 267 13.82 16.61 -3.18
N PRO A 268 12.54 16.61 -3.58
CA PRO A 268 11.63 15.52 -3.26
C PRO A 268 11.95 14.26 -4.06
N TYR A 269 11.92 13.10 -3.40
CA TYR A 269 12.01 11.79 -4.02
C TYR A 269 10.92 10.87 -3.47
N ALA A 270 10.56 9.85 -4.25
CA ALA A 270 9.59 8.83 -3.88
C ALA A 270 10.25 7.46 -3.79
N GLY A 271 9.94 6.72 -2.73
CA GLY A 271 10.27 5.31 -2.60
C GLY A 271 9.19 4.47 -3.29
N ILE A 272 9.57 3.74 -4.33
CA ILE A 272 8.67 2.85 -5.06
C ILE A 272 9.00 1.41 -4.67
N GLN A 273 7.99 0.70 -4.17
CA GLN A 273 8.08 -0.74 -3.92
C GLN A 273 7.38 -1.49 -5.05
N ILE A 274 8.09 -2.42 -5.67
CA ILE A 274 7.60 -3.27 -6.74
C ILE A 274 7.40 -4.67 -6.19
N VAL A 275 6.18 -5.17 -6.25
CA VAL A 275 5.79 -6.48 -5.71
C VAL A 275 5.29 -7.37 -6.83
N ARG A 276 5.85 -8.58 -6.92
CA ARG A 276 5.30 -9.68 -7.71
C ARG A 276 4.77 -10.72 -6.73
N ASP A 277 3.47 -10.99 -6.76
CA ASP A 277 2.83 -11.97 -5.88
C ASP A 277 1.87 -12.86 -6.67
N PRO A 278 2.35 -14.00 -7.19
CA PRO A 278 1.53 -14.89 -8.00
C PRO A 278 0.48 -15.66 -7.18
N GLY A 279 0.64 -15.74 -5.87
CA GLY A 279 -0.28 -16.46 -4.98
C GLY A 279 -1.42 -15.63 -4.42
N ARG A 280 -1.35 -14.31 -4.52
CA ARG A 280 -2.24 -13.35 -3.86
C ARG A 280 -3.72 -13.69 -3.99
N TRP A 281 -4.20 -13.91 -5.21
CA TRP A 281 -5.62 -14.18 -5.45
C TRP A 281 -6.09 -15.49 -4.85
N LEU A 282 -5.24 -16.53 -4.89
CA LEU A 282 -5.57 -17.83 -4.27
C LEU A 282 -5.61 -17.73 -2.75
N VAL A 283 -4.68 -16.99 -2.13
CA VAL A 283 -4.71 -16.76 -0.68
C VAL A 283 -6.01 -16.08 -0.26
N PHE A 284 -6.38 -14.96 -0.90
CA PHE A 284 -7.60 -14.24 -0.55
C PHE A 284 -8.88 -15.07 -0.84
N SER A 285 -8.92 -15.78 -1.97
CA SER A 285 -10.05 -16.68 -2.28
C SER A 285 -10.16 -17.81 -1.26
N GLY A 286 -9.05 -18.42 -0.90
CA GLY A 286 -9.01 -19.46 0.13
C GLY A 286 -9.49 -18.96 1.48
N MET A 287 -9.03 -17.79 1.92
CA MET A 287 -9.49 -17.15 3.17
C MET A 287 -10.99 -16.85 3.14
N ALA A 288 -11.53 -16.37 2.01
CA ALA A 288 -12.97 -16.15 1.87
C ALA A 288 -13.76 -17.47 2.00
N ILE A 289 -13.29 -18.56 1.37
CA ILE A 289 -13.90 -19.89 1.50
C ILE A 289 -13.82 -20.38 2.96
N VAL A 290 -12.70 -20.20 3.66
CA VAL A 290 -12.57 -20.52 5.09
C VAL A 290 -13.60 -19.74 5.92
N ALA A 291 -13.76 -18.46 5.67
CA ALA A 291 -14.75 -17.63 6.38
C ALA A 291 -16.18 -18.14 6.15
N ILE A 292 -16.53 -18.49 4.91
CA ILE A 292 -17.85 -19.09 4.57
C ILE A 292 -18.03 -20.41 5.31
N GLY A 293 -17.04 -21.30 5.29
CA GLY A 293 -17.10 -22.59 5.98
C GLY A 293 -17.25 -22.46 7.50
N ALA A 294 -16.54 -21.50 8.09
CA ALA A 294 -16.64 -21.16 9.52
C ALA A 294 -18.05 -20.65 9.87
N PHE A 295 -18.57 -19.71 9.07
CA PHE A 295 -19.93 -19.20 9.22
C PHE A 295 -20.98 -20.33 9.13
N MET A 296 -20.90 -21.17 8.10
CA MET A 296 -21.78 -22.33 7.94
C MET A 296 -21.71 -23.28 9.15
N SER A 297 -20.51 -23.50 9.72
CA SER A 297 -20.31 -24.37 10.87
C SER A 297 -20.95 -23.80 12.12
N THR A 298 -20.76 -22.50 12.36
CA THR A 298 -21.34 -21.78 13.51
C THR A 298 -22.86 -21.70 13.40
N PHE A 299 -23.40 -21.35 12.22
CA PHE A 299 -24.83 -21.25 11.99
C PHE A 299 -25.53 -22.58 12.19
N ARG A 300 -24.97 -23.68 11.65
CA ARG A 300 -25.47 -25.04 11.87
C ARG A 300 -25.56 -25.39 13.37
N ARG A 301 -24.58 -24.99 14.17
CA ARG A 301 -24.55 -25.25 15.61
C ARG A 301 -25.63 -24.47 16.37
N TRP A 302 -25.92 -23.24 15.93
CA TRP A 302 -26.88 -22.36 16.60
C TRP A 302 -28.34 -22.71 16.26
N TYR A 303 -28.63 -23.08 15.01
CA TYR A 303 -29.99 -23.33 14.53
C TYR A 303 -30.37 -24.82 14.50
N GLY A 304 -29.52 -25.72 15.00
CA GLY A 304 -29.86 -27.13 15.19
C GLY A 304 -30.19 -27.91 13.89
N PHE A 305 -29.84 -27.39 12.73
CA PHE A 305 -29.98 -28.15 11.48
C PHE A 305 -29.00 -29.32 11.50
N ARG A 306 -29.58 -30.56 11.59
CA ARG A 306 -28.85 -31.83 11.47
C ARG A 306 -28.49 -32.12 10.02
#